data_32a4f772a4526a26da2dfb86d2b160a7
#
_entry.id   32a4f772a4526a26da2dfb86d2b160a7
#
_cell.length_a   1.000
_cell.length_b   1.000
_cell.length_c   1.000
_cell.angle_alpha   90.00
_cell.angle_beta   90.00
_cell.angle_gamma   90.00
#
_symmetry.space_group_name_H-M   'P 1'
#
loop_
_entity.id
_entity.type
_entity.pdbx_description
1 polymer ?
#
loop_
_entity_poly.entity_id
_entity_poly.type
_entity_poly.pdbx_seq_one_letter_code
_entity_poly.pdbx_strand_id
1 'polypeptide(L)'
;MKKVLFLIMALAAIPAFAVKVTTDGKHNLEKVAGKYQGIEIFKKNEKWYITKIHDGFDETETVPIVMEKNGKFSADYQNTDKETYAYDTKMKTLVILAKNDTDQILFIELPEKTKATVDTNFNMNKVKGYWCDQLFEIVQKNGKWYFQGEDDGGWEAPITTVTKNGFTTGSGDTEYIRRYTFDTRFQTLVEYDKDGNIVDTFILKDYCPTGYN
;
A
#
# COMPACT_ATOMS: atom_id res chain seq x y z
N MET A 1 -36.96 -21.40 37.49
CA MET A 1 -35.51 -21.35 37.22
C MET A 1 -35.31 -21.15 35.71
N LYS A 2 -35.00 -19.93 35.29
CA LYS A 2 -34.76 -19.59 33.85
C LYS A 2 -33.26 -19.84 33.56
N LYS A 3 -32.97 -20.80 32.69
CA LYS A 3 -31.61 -21.04 32.16
C LYS A 3 -31.29 -19.94 31.18
N VAL A 4 -30.35 -19.07 31.56
CA VAL A 4 -29.75 -18.07 30.67
C VAL A 4 -28.66 -18.80 29.86
N LEU A 5 -28.94 -18.99 28.58
CA LEU A 5 -27.99 -19.56 27.63
C LEU A 5 -27.03 -18.42 27.20
N PHE A 6 -25.79 -18.42 27.72
CA PHE A 6 -24.74 -17.54 27.22
C PHE A 6 -24.25 -18.08 25.87
N LEU A 7 -24.70 -17.41 24.80
CA LEU A 7 -24.17 -17.62 23.47
C LEU A 7 -22.81 -16.89 23.41
N ILE A 8 -21.72 -17.59 23.61
CA ILE A 8 -20.37 -17.10 23.34
C ILE A 8 -20.25 -17.05 21.83
N MET A 9 -20.47 -15.87 21.24
CA MET A 9 -20.00 -15.61 19.86
C MET A 9 -18.48 -15.60 19.92
N ALA A 10 -17.86 -16.69 19.53
CA ALA A 10 -16.47 -16.68 19.13
C ALA A 10 -16.37 -15.76 17.90
N LEU A 11 -15.91 -14.53 18.09
CA LEU A 11 -15.39 -13.74 16.99
C LEU A 11 -14.19 -14.53 16.44
N ALA A 12 -14.42 -15.29 15.38
CA ALA A 12 -13.34 -15.78 14.57
C ALA A 12 -12.66 -14.54 14.01
N ALA A 13 -11.50 -14.18 14.57
CA ALA A 13 -10.58 -13.24 13.95
C ALA A 13 -10.30 -13.82 12.56
N ILE A 14 -10.88 -13.21 11.52
CA ILE A 14 -10.53 -13.54 10.14
C ILE A 14 -9.07 -13.14 10.05
N PRO A 15 -8.12 -14.07 9.84
CA PRO A 15 -6.73 -13.68 9.70
C PRO A 15 -6.65 -12.70 8.53
N ALA A 16 -6.10 -11.53 8.77
CA ALA A 16 -5.76 -10.60 7.71
C ALA A 16 -4.85 -11.37 6.75
N PHE A 17 -5.35 -11.69 5.56
CA PHE A 17 -4.54 -12.41 4.57
C PHE A 17 -3.53 -11.42 4.01
N ALA A 18 -2.29 -11.53 4.49
CA ALA A 18 -1.15 -10.85 3.90
C ALA A 18 -1.16 -11.04 2.38
N VAL A 19 -1.08 -9.94 1.64
CA VAL A 19 -1.01 -10.01 0.18
C VAL A 19 0.34 -10.62 -0.19
N LYS A 20 0.31 -11.81 -0.82
CA LYS A 20 1.52 -12.51 -1.23
C LYS A 20 1.91 -12.15 -2.64
N VAL A 21 3.22 -12.00 -2.87
CA VAL A 21 3.78 -11.76 -4.19
C VAL A 21 3.57 -12.94 -5.11
N THR A 22 3.23 -12.67 -6.35
CA THR A 22 3.10 -13.66 -7.41
C THR A 22 4.24 -13.48 -8.41
N THR A 23 5.21 -14.39 -8.43
CA THR A 23 6.33 -14.36 -9.37
C THR A 23 6.25 -15.50 -10.39
N ASP A 24 6.92 -15.34 -11.54
CA ASP A 24 7.13 -16.40 -12.55
C ASP A 24 8.51 -17.05 -12.44
N GLY A 25 9.23 -16.82 -11.35
CA GLY A 25 10.59 -17.29 -11.13
C GLY A 25 11.67 -16.49 -11.86
N LYS A 26 11.30 -15.48 -12.66
CA LYS A 26 12.22 -14.61 -13.41
C LYS A 26 12.33 -13.27 -12.70
N HIS A 27 13.52 -12.67 -12.74
CA HIS A 27 13.74 -11.36 -12.10
C HIS A 27 12.98 -10.21 -12.79
N ASN A 28 12.69 -10.33 -14.08
CA ASN A 28 11.89 -9.37 -14.85
C ASN A 28 12.36 -7.91 -14.76
N LEU A 29 13.67 -7.67 -14.58
CA LEU A 29 14.23 -6.33 -14.35
C LEU A 29 13.93 -5.36 -15.48
N GLU A 30 13.84 -5.83 -16.73
CA GLU A 30 13.43 -5.00 -17.87
C GLU A 30 11.98 -4.49 -17.74
N LYS A 31 11.12 -5.20 -17.01
CA LYS A 31 9.72 -4.80 -16.79
C LYS A 31 9.57 -3.76 -15.66
N VAL A 32 10.55 -3.71 -14.76
CA VAL A 32 10.59 -2.76 -13.65
C VAL A 32 11.63 -1.67 -13.84
N ALA A 33 12.34 -1.65 -14.97
CA ALA A 33 13.25 -0.55 -15.28
C ALA A 33 12.48 0.76 -15.45
N GLY A 34 12.92 1.83 -14.77
CA GLY A 34 12.30 3.15 -14.84
C GLY A 34 12.24 3.86 -13.50
N LYS A 35 11.52 4.97 -13.50
CA LYS A 35 11.34 5.83 -12.33
C LYS A 35 10.01 5.56 -11.64
N TYR A 36 10.07 5.50 -10.33
CA TYR A 36 8.98 5.37 -9.39
C TYR A 36 9.03 6.54 -8.40
N GLN A 37 8.06 6.64 -7.52
CA GLN A 37 8.12 7.59 -6.43
C GLN A 37 9.24 7.16 -5.45
N GLY A 38 10.36 7.88 -5.45
CA GLY A 38 11.49 7.59 -4.56
C GLY A 38 12.47 6.50 -5.00
N ILE A 39 12.22 5.79 -6.10
CA ILE A 39 13.08 4.70 -6.59
C ILE A 39 13.31 4.84 -8.10
N GLU A 40 14.53 4.53 -8.56
CA GLU A 40 14.83 4.36 -9.99
C GLU A 40 15.61 3.05 -10.21
N ILE A 41 15.14 2.20 -11.14
CA ILE A 41 15.82 0.97 -11.54
C ILE A 41 16.34 1.13 -12.96
N PHE A 42 17.63 0.92 -13.14
CA PHE A 42 18.30 1.10 -14.43
C PHE A 42 19.46 0.15 -14.66
N LYS A 43 19.86 0.00 -15.93
CA LYS A 43 21.00 -0.81 -16.35
C LYS A 43 22.16 0.09 -16.75
N LYS A 44 23.37 -0.17 -16.23
CA LYS A 44 24.62 0.51 -16.58
C LYS A 44 25.73 -0.50 -16.70
N ASN A 45 26.48 -0.48 -17.81
CA ASN A 45 27.61 -1.42 -18.06
C ASN A 45 27.20 -2.89 -17.82
N GLU A 46 26.08 -3.32 -18.39
CA GLU A 46 25.48 -4.66 -18.27
C GLU A 46 25.08 -5.09 -16.85
N LYS A 47 25.17 -4.22 -15.87
CA LYS A 47 24.74 -4.45 -14.47
C LYS A 47 23.50 -3.63 -14.14
N TRP A 48 22.66 -4.19 -13.28
CA TRP A 48 21.48 -3.53 -12.77
C TRP A 48 21.76 -2.81 -11.48
N TYR A 49 21.18 -1.63 -11.36
CA TYR A 49 21.29 -0.74 -10.20
C TYR A 49 19.89 -0.26 -9.78
N ILE A 50 19.77 0.06 -8.51
CA ILE A 50 18.64 0.76 -7.95
C ILE A 50 19.14 2.01 -7.23
N THR A 51 18.47 3.13 -7.47
CA THR A 51 18.67 4.38 -6.73
C THR A 51 17.45 4.59 -5.85
N LYS A 52 17.65 4.91 -4.59
CA LYS A 52 16.59 5.29 -3.64
C LYS A 52 16.82 6.74 -3.22
N ILE A 53 15.74 7.51 -3.20
CA ILE A 53 15.70 8.86 -2.62
C ILE A 53 15.27 8.68 -1.17
N HIS A 54 16.08 9.13 -0.22
CA HIS A 54 15.71 9.09 1.20
C HIS A 54 14.82 10.29 1.52
N ASP A 55 13.59 10.03 1.95
CA ASP A 55 12.64 11.07 2.35
C ASP A 55 13.24 11.94 3.46
N GLY A 56 13.20 13.26 3.25
CA GLY A 56 13.71 14.25 4.20
C GLY A 56 15.20 14.60 4.07
N PHE A 57 15.93 13.92 3.17
CA PHE A 57 17.30 14.27 2.82
C PHE A 57 17.40 14.35 1.29
N ASP A 58 18.08 15.39 0.77
CA ASP A 58 18.41 15.48 -0.68
C ASP A 58 19.43 14.39 -1.11
N GLU A 59 19.56 13.33 -0.32
CA GLU A 59 20.52 12.27 -0.53
C GLU A 59 19.90 11.12 -1.31
N THR A 60 20.55 10.78 -2.41
CA THR A 60 20.23 9.60 -3.20
C THR A 60 21.33 8.56 -3.02
N GLU A 61 20.94 7.34 -2.78
CA GLU A 61 21.87 6.21 -2.73
C GLU A 61 21.66 5.28 -3.91
N THR A 62 22.73 4.97 -4.64
CA THR A 62 22.71 4.04 -5.77
C THR A 62 23.53 2.80 -5.44
N VAL A 63 22.88 1.64 -5.45
CA VAL A 63 23.52 0.37 -5.14
C VAL A 63 23.26 -0.67 -6.24
N PRO A 64 24.17 -1.66 -6.40
CA PRO A 64 23.95 -2.76 -7.33
C PRO A 64 22.81 -3.65 -6.86
N ILE A 65 22.02 -4.13 -7.83
CA ILE A 65 20.98 -5.14 -7.57
C ILE A 65 21.64 -6.52 -7.46
N VAL A 66 21.27 -7.27 -6.43
CA VAL A 66 21.66 -8.67 -6.20
C VAL A 66 20.48 -9.58 -6.54
N MET A 67 20.71 -10.54 -7.44
CA MET A 67 19.69 -11.50 -7.84
C MET A 67 19.47 -12.55 -6.75
N GLU A 68 18.22 -12.69 -6.33
CA GLU A 68 17.79 -13.67 -5.33
C GLU A 68 17.04 -14.84 -6.01
N LYS A 69 16.67 -15.85 -5.24
CA LYS A 69 15.86 -16.98 -5.73
C LYS A 69 14.44 -16.54 -6.08
N ASN A 70 13.78 -17.36 -6.91
CA ASN A 70 12.35 -17.24 -7.24
C ASN A 70 11.94 -15.89 -7.85
N GLY A 71 12.82 -15.29 -8.67
CA GLY A 71 12.52 -14.04 -9.37
C GLY A 71 12.61 -12.78 -8.50
N LYS A 72 13.06 -12.92 -7.27
CA LYS A 72 13.31 -11.80 -6.34
C LYS A 72 14.69 -11.20 -6.57
N PHE A 73 14.87 -9.96 -6.16
CA PHE A 73 16.16 -9.29 -6.14
C PHE A 73 16.25 -8.38 -4.92
N SER A 74 17.45 -8.00 -4.54
CA SER A 74 17.67 -7.18 -3.35
C SER A 74 18.64 -6.05 -3.63
N ALA A 75 18.55 -5.05 -2.77
CA ALA A 75 19.47 -3.93 -2.67
C ALA A 75 19.90 -3.78 -1.22
N ASP A 76 21.21 -3.56 -1.02
CA ASP A 76 21.81 -3.39 0.30
C ASP A 76 22.31 -1.96 0.42
N TYR A 77 21.53 -1.14 1.11
CA TYR A 77 21.80 0.28 1.29
C TYR A 77 22.64 0.49 2.56
N GLN A 78 23.59 1.44 2.50
CA GLN A 78 24.51 1.72 3.62
C GLN A 78 23.78 2.26 4.86
N ASN A 79 22.73 3.06 4.63
CA ASN A 79 22.03 3.78 5.69
C ASN A 79 20.70 3.13 6.12
N THR A 80 20.30 2.06 5.45
CA THR A 80 19.09 1.30 5.76
C THR A 80 19.36 -0.18 5.66
N ASP A 81 18.43 -0.97 6.11
CA ASP A 81 18.53 -2.41 5.97
C ASP A 81 18.38 -2.85 4.50
N LYS A 82 18.90 -4.04 4.21
CA LYS A 82 18.69 -4.73 2.95
C LYS A 82 17.20 -4.83 2.63
N GLU A 83 16.80 -4.32 1.47
CA GLU A 83 15.44 -4.45 0.96
C GLU A 83 15.35 -5.53 -0.12
N THR A 84 14.22 -6.23 -0.14
CA THR A 84 13.94 -7.27 -1.14
C THR A 84 12.77 -6.84 -2.01
N TYR A 85 12.91 -7.04 -3.31
CA TYR A 85 11.99 -6.60 -4.34
C TYR A 85 11.59 -7.77 -5.25
N ALA A 86 10.45 -7.62 -5.92
CA ALA A 86 10.06 -8.51 -7.00
C ALA A 86 9.17 -7.78 -8.02
N TYR A 87 9.11 -8.31 -9.24
CA TYR A 87 8.04 -8.00 -10.16
C TYR A 87 6.83 -8.90 -9.86
N ASP A 88 5.73 -8.31 -9.35
CA ASP A 88 4.50 -9.06 -9.18
C ASP A 88 3.79 -9.24 -10.54
N THR A 89 3.63 -10.50 -10.96
CA THR A 89 3.08 -10.82 -12.29
C THR A 89 1.58 -10.63 -12.40
N LYS A 90 0.85 -10.65 -11.29
CA LYS A 90 -0.58 -10.40 -11.21
C LYS A 90 -0.87 -8.89 -11.24
N MET A 91 -0.17 -8.13 -10.42
CA MET A 91 -0.29 -6.66 -10.35
C MET A 91 0.43 -5.96 -11.49
N LYS A 92 1.40 -6.64 -12.12
CA LYS A 92 2.26 -6.11 -13.20
C LYS A 92 3.04 -4.87 -12.78
N THR A 93 3.60 -4.90 -11.58
CA THR A 93 4.38 -3.80 -11.03
C THR A 93 5.48 -4.29 -10.10
N LEU A 94 6.37 -3.37 -9.71
CA LEU A 94 7.38 -3.57 -8.69
C LEU A 94 6.72 -3.62 -7.31
N VAL A 95 7.17 -4.52 -6.45
CA VAL A 95 6.75 -4.59 -5.04
C VAL A 95 7.96 -4.72 -4.14
N ILE A 96 7.87 -4.13 -2.95
CA ILE A 96 8.82 -4.32 -1.84
C ILE A 96 8.25 -5.39 -0.93
N LEU A 97 9.11 -6.30 -0.48
CA LEU A 97 8.72 -7.46 0.31
C LEU A 97 9.11 -7.29 1.78
N ALA A 98 8.31 -7.85 2.67
CA ALA A 98 8.58 -7.80 4.10
C ALA A 98 9.85 -8.57 4.47
N LYS A 99 10.64 -8.06 5.44
CA LYS A 99 11.89 -8.71 5.90
C LYS A 99 11.67 -10.10 6.46
N ASN A 100 10.62 -10.27 7.25
CA ASN A 100 10.34 -11.51 8.00
C ASN A 100 9.57 -12.55 7.18
N ASP A 101 8.91 -12.13 6.11
CA ASP A 101 8.22 -12.99 5.14
C ASP A 101 8.39 -12.42 3.74
N THR A 102 9.45 -12.85 3.05
CA THR A 102 9.76 -12.38 1.70
C THR A 102 8.75 -12.82 0.62
N ASP A 103 7.68 -13.51 0.98
CA ASP A 103 6.54 -13.75 0.10
C ASP A 103 5.43 -12.71 0.30
N GLN A 104 5.48 -11.95 1.38
CA GLN A 104 4.51 -10.92 1.68
C GLN A 104 4.91 -9.58 1.05
N ILE A 105 3.95 -8.92 0.40
CA ILE A 105 4.11 -7.57 -0.12
C ILE A 105 3.99 -6.58 1.04
N LEU A 106 4.98 -5.71 1.17
CA LEU A 106 4.99 -4.59 2.11
C LEU A 106 4.53 -3.30 1.42
N PHE A 107 5.09 -2.98 0.26
CA PHE A 107 4.73 -1.81 -0.55
C PHE A 107 4.58 -2.16 -2.02
N ILE A 108 3.75 -1.40 -2.73
CA ILE A 108 3.60 -1.44 -4.18
C ILE A 108 4.25 -0.19 -4.76
N GLU A 109 5.24 -0.36 -5.62
CA GLU A 109 5.87 0.73 -6.31
C GLU A 109 5.22 0.95 -7.67
N LEU A 110 4.70 2.14 -7.91
CA LEU A 110 4.02 2.48 -9.14
C LEU A 110 4.81 3.48 -9.98
N PRO A 111 4.95 3.22 -11.29
CA PRO A 111 5.44 4.24 -12.21
C PRO A 111 4.60 5.51 -12.12
N GLU A 112 5.25 6.66 -12.30
CA GLU A 112 4.55 7.95 -12.35
C GLU A 112 3.32 7.91 -13.27
N LYS A 113 2.26 8.62 -12.89
CA LYS A 113 1.00 8.73 -13.64
C LYS A 113 0.26 7.41 -13.89
N THR A 114 0.51 6.40 -13.04
CA THR A 114 -0.31 5.19 -13.07
C THR A 114 -1.77 5.52 -12.77
N LYS A 115 -2.67 5.07 -13.64
CA LYS A 115 -4.12 5.30 -13.48
C LYS A 115 -4.73 4.33 -12.49
N ALA A 116 -5.65 4.82 -11.67
CA ALA A 116 -6.46 3.98 -10.80
C ALA A 116 -7.41 3.08 -11.61
N THR A 117 -7.53 1.81 -11.22
CA THR A 117 -8.54 0.88 -11.73
C THR A 117 -9.73 0.88 -10.77
N VAL A 118 -10.59 1.88 -10.98
CA VAL A 118 -11.71 2.18 -10.08
C VAL A 118 -12.68 1.01 -9.93
N ASP A 119 -13.01 0.66 -8.71
CA ASP A 119 -14.07 -0.32 -8.40
C ASP A 119 -15.46 0.32 -8.63
N THR A 120 -16.12 -0.05 -9.71
CA THR A 120 -17.46 0.48 -10.04
C THR A 120 -18.58 -0.04 -9.11
N ASN A 121 -18.28 -1.01 -8.27
CA ASN A 121 -19.18 -1.55 -7.23
C ASN A 121 -18.62 -1.26 -5.82
N PHE A 122 -17.98 -0.10 -5.69
CA PHE A 122 -17.40 0.34 -4.43
C PHE A 122 -18.47 0.47 -3.33
N ASN A 123 -18.10 0.02 -2.13
CA ASN A 123 -18.82 0.34 -0.91
C ASN A 123 -17.83 0.47 0.25
N MET A 124 -18.18 1.29 1.25
CA MET A 124 -17.31 1.60 2.37
C MET A 124 -16.88 0.39 3.22
N ASN A 125 -17.64 -0.70 3.21
CA ASN A 125 -17.27 -1.91 3.95
C ASN A 125 -16.03 -2.60 3.38
N LYS A 126 -15.68 -2.37 2.11
CA LYS A 126 -14.45 -2.89 1.52
C LYS A 126 -13.20 -2.24 2.10
N VAL A 127 -13.32 -0.98 2.51
CA VAL A 127 -12.21 -0.16 3.00
C VAL A 127 -12.30 0.17 4.48
N LYS A 128 -13.39 -0.25 5.16
CA LYS A 128 -13.51 -0.12 6.60
C LYS A 128 -12.40 -0.89 7.30
N GLY A 129 -11.78 -0.29 8.31
CA GLY A 129 -10.74 -0.89 9.15
C GLY A 129 -9.47 -0.05 9.18
N TYR A 130 -8.44 -0.64 9.78
CA TYR A 130 -7.17 0.00 10.04
C TYR A 130 -6.19 -0.24 8.88
N TRP A 131 -5.45 0.80 8.49
CA TRP A 131 -4.47 0.82 7.41
C TRP A 131 -3.11 1.19 8.00
N CYS A 132 -2.29 0.18 8.28
CA CYS A 132 -1.10 0.34 9.11
C CYS A 132 0.05 1.11 8.49
N ASP A 133 0.22 1.04 7.20
CA ASP A 133 1.29 1.73 6.49
C ASP A 133 1.18 3.26 6.60
N GLN A 134 -0.04 3.77 6.79
CA GLN A 134 -0.34 5.18 6.95
C GLN A 134 -0.95 5.53 8.32
N LEU A 135 -0.98 4.59 9.24
CA LEU A 135 -1.49 4.76 10.61
C LEU A 135 -2.87 5.43 10.69
N PHE A 136 -3.78 5.05 9.80
CA PHE A 136 -5.14 5.56 9.82
C PHE A 136 -6.21 4.47 9.80
N GLU A 137 -7.40 4.84 10.19
CA GLU A 137 -8.56 3.95 10.21
C GLU A 137 -9.76 4.58 9.51
N ILE A 138 -10.52 3.77 8.78
CA ILE A 138 -11.83 4.16 8.23
C ILE A 138 -12.92 3.53 9.09
N VAL A 139 -13.70 4.37 9.77
CA VAL A 139 -14.71 3.94 10.74
C VAL A 139 -16.09 4.52 10.44
N GLN A 140 -17.12 3.84 10.97
CA GLN A 140 -18.48 4.37 10.98
C GLN A 140 -18.93 4.67 12.41
N LYS A 141 -19.30 5.94 12.67
CA LYS A 141 -19.82 6.42 13.94
C LYS A 141 -21.20 7.06 13.70
N ASN A 142 -22.22 6.60 14.40
CA ASN A 142 -23.59 7.16 14.28
C ASN A 142 -24.11 7.27 12.83
N GLY A 143 -23.81 6.26 12.01
CA GLY A 143 -24.22 6.21 10.59
C GLY A 143 -23.38 7.07 9.64
N LYS A 144 -22.42 7.83 10.13
CA LYS A 144 -21.49 8.64 9.32
C LYS A 144 -20.12 7.98 9.25
N TRP A 145 -19.43 8.17 8.15
CA TRP A 145 -18.09 7.65 7.92
C TRP A 145 -17.04 8.70 8.22
N TYR A 146 -15.92 8.25 8.80
CA TYR A 146 -14.78 9.08 9.17
C TYR A 146 -13.48 8.40 8.76
N PHE A 147 -12.53 9.23 8.42
CA PHE A 147 -11.14 8.91 8.21
C PHE A 147 -10.39 9.47 9.41
N GLN A 148 -9.74 8.64 10.21
CA GLN A 148 -9.08 9.07 11.45
C GLN A 148 -7.65 8.50 11.51
N GLY A 149 -6.69 9.31 11.96
CA GLY A 149 -5.30 8.92 12.17
C GLY A 149 -4.89 9.04 13.63
N GLU A 150 -3.77 8.44 13.98
CA GLU A 150 -3.22 8.43 15.34
C GLU A 150 -2.07 9.43 15.53
N ASP A 151 -1.58 10.07 14.46
CA ASP A 151 -0.46 11.00 14.52
C ASP A 151 -0.78 12.24 15.35
N ASP A 152 0.22 12.75 16.08
CA ASP A 152 0.20 14.03 16.84
C ASP A 152 -1.03 14.26 17.73
N GLY A 153 -1.53 13.21 18.38
CA GLY A 153 -2.67 13.31 19.27
C GLY A 153 -4.02 12.98 18.64
N GLY A 154 -3.98 12.42 17.44
CA GLY A 154 -5.15 11.93 16.71
C GLY A 154 -5.88 13.03 15.94
N TRP A 155 -6.27 12.70 14.72
CA TRP A 155 -7.09 13.58 13.89
C TRP A 155 -8.28 12.79 13.31
N GLU A 156 -9.36 13.51 13.01
CA GLU A 156 -10.55 12.94 12.40
C GLU A 156 -11.06 13.84 11.28
N ALA A 157 -11.23 13.28 10.09
CA ALA A 157 -11.83 13.98 8.95
C ALA A 157 -13.13 13.29 8.53
N PRO A 158 -14.24 14.01 8.34
CA PRO A 158 -15.46 13.43 7.85
C PRO A 158 -15.29 12.97 6.40
N ILE A 159 -15.84 11.81 6.07
CA ILE A 159 -16.03 11.38 4.68
C ILE A 159 -17.27 12.09 4.17
N THR A 160 -17.08 13.04 3.27
CA THR A 160 -18.13 13.99 2.85
C THR A 160 -19.01 13.45 1.74
N THR A 161 -18.44 12.61 0.88
CA THR A 161 -19.17 12.04 -0.26
C THR A 161 -18.78 10.58 -0.45
N VAL A 162 -19.78 9.72 -0.55
CA VAL A 162 -19.60 8.31 -0.95
C VAL A 162 -20.34 8.09 -2.26
N THR A 163 -19.64 7.55 -3.24
CA THR A 163 -20.18 7.23 -4.56
C THR A 163 -19.99 5.73 -4.87
N LYS A 164 -20.53 5.27 -5.98
CA LYS A 164 -20.27 3.91 -6.48
C LYS A 164 -18.81 3.67 -6.91
N ASN A 165 -18.00 4.72 -7.00
CA ASN A 165 -16.62 4.64 -7.48
C ASN A 165 -15.59 4.92 -6.38
N GLY A 166 -16.00 5.30 -5.18
CA GLY A 166 -15.10 5.67 -4.08
C GLY A 166 -15.69 6.70 -3.15
N PHE A 167 -14.84 7.42 -2.43
CA PHE A 167 -15.26 8.45 -1.49
C PHE A 167 -14.31 9.66 -1.51
N THR A 168 -14.75 10.75 -0.89
CA THR A 168 -13.93 11.96 -0.68
C THR A 168 -13.87 12.30 0.79
N THR A 169 -12.72 12.85 1.21
CA THR A 169 -12.52 13.45 2.53
C THR A 169 -12.30 14.95 2.38
N GLY A 170 -12.39 15.68 3.49
CA GLY A 170 -12.11 17.11 3.54
C GLY A 170 -13.36 17.96 3.64
N SER A 171 -13.22 19.16 4.19
CA SER A 171 -14.29 20.14 4.39
C SER A 171 -13.89 21.49 3.81
N GLY A 172 -14.74 22.04 2.95
CA GLY A 172 -14.79 23.46 2.63
C GLY A 172 -13.83 23.99 1.58
N ASP A 173 -12.53 23.85 1.76
CA ASP A 173 -11.55 24.32 0.77
C ASP A 173 -11.19 23.19 -0.20
N THR A 174 -11.25 23.49 -1.50
CA THR A 174 -10.97 22.53 -2.58
C THR A 174 -9.54 21.99 -2.56
N GLU A 175 -8.63 22.68 -1.90
CA GLU A 175 -7.22 22.33 -1.77
C GLU A 175 -7.00 21.08 -0.87
N TYR A 176 -7.94 20.80 0.04
CA TYR A 176 -7.87 19.67 0.97
C TYR A 176 -8.82 18.52 0.62
N ILE A 177 -9.49 18.56 -0.54
CA ILE A 177 -10.34 17.46 -0.96
C ILE A 177 -9.48 16.34 -1.53
N ARG A 178 -9.43 15.22 -0.80
CA ARG A 178 -8.77 14.00 -1.24
C ARG A 178 -9.77 12.99 -1.75
N ARG A 179 -9.43 12.26 -2.78
CA ARG A 179 -10.29 11.26 -3.43
C ARG A 179 -9.67 9.89 -3.27
N TYR A 180 -10.49 8.95 -2.87
CA TYR A 180 -10.07 7.57 -2.61
C TYR A 180 -10.97 6.59 -3.34
N THR A 181 -10.38 5.50 -3.82
CA THR A 181 -11.12 4.34 -4.32
C THR A 181 -10.41 3.04 -3.93
N PHE A 182 -11.15 1.94 -3.99
CA PHE A 182 -10.55 0.62 -3.94
C PHE A 182 -10.09 0.24 -5.35
N ASP A 183 -8.77 0.13 -5.56
CA ASP A 183 -8.21 -0.29 -6.85
C ASP A 183 -8.30 -1.81 -6.96
N THR A 184 -9.07 -2.27 -7.96
CA THR A 184 -9.34 -3.72 -8.14
C THR A 184 -8.14 -4.50 -8.65
N ARG A 185 -7.16 -3.85 -9.27
CA ARG A 185 -5.92 -4.47 -9.74
C ARG A 185 -4.99 -4.79 -8.58
N PHE A 186 -4.80 -3.83 -7.69
CA PHE A 186 -3.90 -3.96 -6.54
C PHE A 186 -4.58 -4.54 -5.30
N GLN A 187 -5.93 -4.58 -5.27
CA GLN A 187 -6.71 -4.98 -4.11
C GLN A 187 -6.43 -4.10 -2.90
N THR A 188 -6.23 -2.81 -3.12
CA THR A 188 -5.88 -1.84 -2.09
C THR A 188 -6.67 -0.55 -2.22
N LEU A 189 -6.70 0.25 -1.14
CA LEU A 189 -7.15 1.63 -1.18
C LEU A 189 -6.09 2.45 -1.89
N VAL A 190 -6.51 3.35 -2.78
CA VAL A 190 -5.63 4.31 -3.44
C VAL A 190 -6.19 5.71 -3.33
N GLU A 191 -5.31 6.68 -3.11
CA GLU A 191 -5.60 8.09 -3.32
C GLU A 191 -5.34 8.45 -4.78
N TYR A 192 -6.18 9.27 -5.39
CA TYR A 192 -6.02 9.68 -6.79
C TYR A 192 -6.34 11.16 -7.00
N ASP A 193 -5.64 11.76 -7.95
CA ASP A 193 -5.80 13.16 -8.34
C ASP A 193 -7.06 13.39 -9.21
N LYS A 194 -7.29 14.65 -9.60
CA LYS A 194 -8.40 15.04 -10.48
C LYS A 194 -8.32 14.39 -11.87
N ASP A 195 -7.13 14.00 -12.30
CA ASP A 195 -6.87 13.41 -13.61
C ASP A 195 -6.93 11.86 -13.55
N GLY A 196 -7.18 11.30 -12.36
CA GLY A 196 -7.28 9.87 -12.09
C GLY A 196 -5.93 9.16 -11.96
N ASN A 197 -4.81 9.89 -11.82
CA ASN A 197 -3.52 9.29 -11.50
C ASN A 197 -3.50 8.92 -10.02
N ILE A 198 -2.88 7.79 -9.71
CA ILE A 198 -2.65 7.40 -8.32
C ILE A 198 -1.60 8.33 -7.73
N VAL A 199 -1.92 8.93 -6.59
CA VAL A 199 -1.03 9.80 -5.80
C VAL A 199 -0.39 9.00 -4.69
N ASP A 200 -1.18 8.10 -4.06
CA ASP A 200 -0.71 7.27 -2.98
C ASP A 200 -1.45 5.92 -2.96
N THR A 201 -0.82 4.90 -2.37
CA THR A 201 -1.37 3.54 -2.26
C THR A 201 -1.26 3.03 -0.82
N PHE A 202 -2.33 2.42 -0.34
CA PHE A 202 -2.42 1.82 0.99
C PHE A 202 -2.63 0.32 0.83
N ILE A 203 -1.63 -0.47 1.14
CA ILE A 203 -1.58 -1.85 0.70
C ILE A 203 -2.32 -2.81 1.62
N LEU A 204 -2.26 -2.57 2.92
CA LEU A 204 -2.62 -3.60 3.87
C LEU A 204 -3.64 -3.10 4.88
N LYS A 205 -4.89 -3.44 4.60
CA LYS A 205 -5.94 -3.32 5.59
C LYS A 205 -5.66 -4.27 6.76
N ASP A 206 -5.75 -3.76 7.99
CA ASP A 206 -5.62 -4.52 9.24
C ASP A 206 -4.28 -5.27 9.41
N TYR A 207 -3.24 -4.88 8.66
CA TYR A 207 -1.92 -5.47 8.77
C TYR A 207 -0.89 -4.46 9.27
N CYS A 208 -0.31 -4.74 10.42
CA CYS A 208 0.85 -4.03 10.94
C CYS A 208 2.07 -4.94 10.89
N PRO A 209 3.12 -4.61 10.10
CA PRO A 209 4.37 -5.34 10.19
C PRO A 209 4.88 -5.27 11.63
N THR A 210 5.16 -6.43 12.23
CA THR A 210 5.81 -6.48 13.55
C THR A 210 7.20 -5.86 13.42
N GLY A 211 7.39 -4.65 13.95
CA GLY A 211 8.67 -3.94 13.91
C GLY A 211 8.58 -2.44 13.75
N TYR A 212 7.40 -1.89 13.55
CA TYR A 212 7.13 -0.45 13.65
C TYR A 212 6.50 -0.14 15.02
N ASN A 213 7.20 -0.44 16.10
CA ASN A 213 6.93 0.07 17.45
C ASN A 213 8.19 0.74 17.97
#